data_b214cc8eac3a798131d1724a646a42d0
#
_entry.id   b214cc8eac3a798131d1724a646a42d0
#
_cell.length_a   1.000
_cell.length_b   1.000
_cell.length_c   1.000
_cell.angle_alpha   90.00
_cell.angle_beta   90.00
_cell.angle_gamma   90.00
#
_symmetry.space_group_name_H-M   'P 1'
#
loop_
_entity.id
_entity.type
_entity.pdbx_description
1 polymer ?
#
loop_
_entity_poly.entity_id
_entity_poly.type
_entity_poly.pdbx_seq_one_letter_code
_entity_poly.pdbx_strand_id
1 'polypeptide(L)'
;MSKLTKALTAAAGNAGESLYVEDVFSTYLYDGVSSAITITNGIDLADSGGLVWTKRRATDARSHILFDSERGASSRLMTDQTAAAANQSYSITMNSDGYSWSGADNDVTIAGSTYA
;
A
#
# COMPACT_ATOMS: atom_id res chain seq x y z
N MET A 1 -0.52 -0.43 -18.75
CA MET A 1 -1.00 0.16 -20.02
C MET A 1 -0.76 1.66 -20.03
N SER A 2 -0.40 2.21 -21.17
CA SER A 2 -0.09 3.64 -21.26
C SER A 2 -1.33 4.53 -21.19
N LYS A 3 -1.15 5.79 -20.74
CA LYS A 3 -2.22 6.78 -20.73
C LYS A 3 -2.75 7.09 -22.14
N LEU A 4 -1.89 6.99 -23.16
CA LEU A 4 -2.29 7.16 -24.55
C LEU A 4 -3.29 6.09 -25.00
N THR A 5 -3.10 4.83 -24.64
CA THR A 5 -4.02 3.76 -24.95
C THR A 5 -5.38 3.98 -24.30
N LYS A 6 -5.41 4.44 -23.04
CA LYS A 6 -6.66 4.80 -22.36
C LYS A 6 -7.40 5.94 -23.04
N ALA A 7 -6.68 6.98 -23.44
CA ALA A 7 -7.26 8.12 -24.17
C ALA A 7 -7.82 7.71 -25.52
N LEU A 8 -7.13 6.84 -26.26
CA LEU A 8 -7.61 6.32 -27.55
C LEU A 8 -8.86 5.46 -27.38
N THR A 9 -8.93 4.64 -26.33
CA THR A 9 -10.11 3.83 -26.01
C THR A 9 -11.32 4.72 -25.70
N ALA A 10 -11.15 5.78 -24.92
CA ALA A 10 -12.20 6.74 -24.63
C ALA A 10 -12.65 7.48 -25.90
N ALA A 11 -11.71 7.92 -26.76
CA ALA A 11 -11.99 8.61 -28.00
C ALA A 11 -12.73 7.71 -29.02
N ALA A 12 -12.58 6.40 -28.95
CA ALA A 12 -13.29 5.45 -29.81
C ALA A 12 -14.76 5.22 -29.42
N GLY A 13 -15.29 5.98 -28.44
CA GLY A 13 -16.71 5.96 -28.09
C GLY A 13 -17.07 5.15 -26.85
N ASN A 14 -16.08 4.70 -26.09
CA ASN A 14 -16.35 4.10 -24.79
C ASN A 14 -16.76 5.19 -23.78
N ALA A 15 -17.84 4.98 -23.08
CA ALA A 15 -18.29 5.88 -22.03
C ALA A 15 -17.38 5.76 -20.80
N GLY A 16 -16.49 6.74 -20.61
CA GLY A 16 -15.57 6.79 -19.50
C GLY A 16 -14.21 6.16 -19.80
N GLU A 17 -13.28 6.32 -18.86
CA GLU A 17 -11.94 5.77 -18.95
C GLU A 17 -11.92 4.28 -18.55
N SER A 18 -11.26 3.45 -19.35
CA SER A 18 -11.10 2.04 -19.01
C SER A 18 -10.10 1.89 -17.87
N LEU A 19 -10.48 1.14 -16.82
CA LEU A 19 -9.59 0.75 -15.75
C LEU A 19 -8.95 -0.60 -16.06
N TYR A 20 -7.65 -0.68 -15.83
CA TYR A 20 -6.90 -1.91 -15.94
C TYR A 20 -6.45 -2.35 -14.54
N VAL A 21 -6.17 -3.64 -14.37
CA VAL A 21 -5.76 -4.19 -13.07
C VAL A 21 -4.52 -3.47 -12.53
N GLU A 22 -3.55 -3.18 -13.39
CA GLU A 22 -2.32 -2.48 -13.03
C GLU A 22 -2.53 -1.02 -12.58
N ASP A 23 -3.70 -0.44 -12.86
CA ASP A 23 -4.04 0.91 -12.38
C ASP A 23 -4.52 0.91 -10.93
N VAL A 24 -5.03 -0.22 -10.46
CA VAL A 24 -5.72 -0.31 -9.15
C VAL A 24 -5.16 -1.39 -8.24
N PHE A 25 -4.24 -2.21 -8.74
CA PHE A 25 -3.63 -3.29 -7.96
C PHE A 25 -2.16 -3.46 -8.31
N SER A 26 -1.33 -3.61 -7.27
CA SER A 26 0.10 -3.89 -7.43
C SER A 26 0.59 -4.76 -6.27
N THR A 27 1.51 -5.66 -6.58
CA THR A 27 2.33 -6.34 -5.57
C THR A 27 3.74 -5.76 -5.62
N TYR A 28 4.34 -5.54 -4.46
CA TYR A 28 5.64 -4.90 -4.37
C TYR A 28 6.46 -5.51 -3.22
N LEU A 29 7.72 -5.84 -3.51
CA LEU A 29 8.67 -6.33 -2.52
C LEU A 29 9.63 -5.21 -2.15
N TYR A 30 9.90 -5.04 -0.86
CA TYR A 30 10.90 -4.06 -0.42
C TYR A 30 11.68 -4.56 0.80
N ASP A 31 12.88 -4.01 0.95
CA ASP A 31 13.72 -4.26 2.11
C ASP A 31 13.46 -3.22 3.19
N GLY A 32 13.40 -3.66 4.44
CA GLY A 32 13.30 -2.76 5.57
C GLY A 32 14.58 -1.95 5.79
N VAL A 33 14.42 -0.71 6.25
CA VAL A 33 15.53 0.23 6.42
C VAL A 33 15.65 0.78 7.85
N SER A 34 14.78 0.36 8.77
CA SER A 34 14.70 0.86 10.16
C SER A 34 14.55 2.38 10.26
N SER A 35 13.87 2.98 9.29
CA SER A 35 13.55 4.40 9.24
C SER A 35 12.33 4.62 8.35
N ALA A 36 11.92 5.86 8.15
CA ALA A 36 10.90 6.20 7.17
C ALA A 36 11.31 5.72 5.77
N ILE A 37 10.36 5.20 5.02
CA ILE A 37 10.58 4.69 3.65
C ILE A 37 9.39 5.02 2.76
N THR A 38 9.66 5.33 1.51
CA THR A 38 8.64 5.55 0.47
C THR A 38 8.65 4.42 -0.53
N ILE A 39 7.49 3.84 -0.77
CA ILE A 39 7.27 2.78 -1.76
C ILE A 39 6.54 3.40 -2.96
N THR A 40 7.17 3.33 -4.12
CA THR A 40 6.59 3.82 -5.38
C THR A 40 6.19 2.64 -6.24
N ASN A 41 4.92 2.34 -6.29
CA ASN A 41 4.37 1.19 -7.03
C ASN A 41 3.40 1.58 -8.15
N GLY A 42 3.20 2.88 -8.37
CA GLY A 42 2.37 3.41 -9.45
C GLY A 42 0.87 3.47 -9.16
N ILE A 43 0.44 3.14 -7.94
CA ILE A 43 -0.97 3.20 -7.56
C ILE A 43 -1.29 4.53 -6.89
N ASP A 44 -2.30 5.23 -7.39
CA ASP A 44 -2.79 6.48 -6.78
C ASP A 44 -3.70 6.16 -5.59
N LEU A 45 -3.12 6.19 -4.40
CA LEU A 45 -3.83 5.98 -3.15
C LEU A 45 -4.32 7.30 -2.52
N ALA A 46 -3.74 8.42 -2.93
CA ALA A 46 -4.08 9.73 -2.36
C ALA A 46 -5.46 10.21 -2.80
N ASP A 47 -5.74 10.15 -4.10
CA ASP A 47 -6.99 10.67 -4.67
C ASP A 47 -8.11 9.63 -4.68
N SER A 48 -7.77 8.38 -4.97
CA SER A 48 -8.77 7.31 -5.12
C SER A 48 -9.04 6.55 -3.83
N GLY A 49 -8.21 6.76 -2.81
CA GLY A 49 -8.23 5.93 -1.61
C GLY A 49 -7.70 4.52 -1.89
N GLY A 50 -7.54 3.73 -0.86
CA GLY A 50 -7.09 2.37 -1.06
C GLY A 50 -6.75 1.61 0.20
N LEU A 51 -6.21 0.43 -0.03
CA LEU A 51 -5.81 -0.53 0.98
C LEU A 51 -4.36 -0.93 0.75
N VAL A 52 -3.56 -0.89 1.82
CA VAL A 52 -2.21 -1.47 1.81
C VAL A 52 -2.20 -2.66 2.74
N TRP A 53 -1.87 -3.81 2.18
CA TRP A 53 -1.69 -5.06 2.92
C TRP A 53 -0.22 -5.40 2.91
N THR A 54 0.42 -5.39 4.08
CA THR A 54 1.85 -5.70 4.19
C THR A 54 2.10 -6.90 5.09
N LYS A 55 3.12 -7.68 4.74
CA LYS A 55 3.56 -8.85 5.48
C LYS A 55 5.08 -8.93 5.51
N ARG A 56 5.64 -8.99 6.71
CA ARG A 56 7.06 -9.29 6.88
C ARG A 56 7.36 -10.72 6.44
N ARG A 57 8.34 -10.86 5.58
CA ARG A 57 8.78 -12.14 5.00
C ARG A 57 9.99 -12.69 5.75
N ALA A 58 9.95 -12.70 7.06
CA ALA A 58 10.99 -13.28 7.91
C ALA A 58 10.52 -14.62 8.47
N THR A 59 11.44 -15.33 9.12
CA THR A 59 11.13 -16.62 9.74
C THR A 59 10.34 -16.49 11.04
N ASP A 60 10.29 -15.31 11.64
CA ASP A 60 9.51 -15.05 12.84
C ASP A 60 8.01 -14.86 12.50
N ALA A 61 7.18 -15.24 13.45
CA ALA A 61 5.73 -15.15 13.29
C ALA A 61 5.24 -13.70 13.48
N ARG A 62 5.09 -12.98 12.37
CA ARG A 62 4.50 -11.63 12.36
C ARG A 62 3.16 -11.65 11.67
N SER A 63 2.25 -10.81 12.16
CA SER A 63 0.90 -10.71 11.62
C SER A 63 0.87 -10.07 10.23
N HIS A 64 -0.21 -10.33 9.51
CA HIS A 64 -0.57 -9.57 8.33
C HIS A 64 -1.15 -8.23 8.76
N ILE A 65 -0.66 -7.14 8.19
CA ILE A 65 -1.01 -5.78 8.58
C ILE A 65 -1.77 -5.10 7.45
N LEU A 66 -2.92 -4.53 7.77
CA LEU A 66 -3.74 -3.75 6.85
C LEU A 66 -3.83 -2.30 7.31
N PHE A 67 -3.66 -1.39 6.36
CA PHE A 67 -4.01 0.02 6.47
C PHE A 67 -4.91 0.40 5.31
N ASP A 68 -5.87 1.28 5.55
CA ASP A 68 -6.73 1.81 4.50
C ASP A 68 -6.90 3.33 4.66
N SER A 69 -7.45 3.95 3.63
CA SER A 69 -7.64 5.41 3.60
C SER A 69 -8.75 5.91 4.53
N GLU A 70 -9.56 5.03 5.10
CA GLU A 70 -10.73 5.41 5.90
C GLU A 70 -10.51 5.36 7.41
N ARG A 71 -9.69 4.41 7.89
CA ARG A 71 -9.48 4.20 9.34
C ARG A 71 -8.57 5.23 9.98
N GLY A 72 -7.81 5.96 9.19
CA GLY A 72 -6.78 6.87 9.67
C GLY A 72 -5.37 6.31 9.55
N ALA A 73 -4.41 7.22 9.42
CA ALA A 73 -3.04 6.92 9.03
C ALA A 73 -2.26 6.01 10.00
N SER A 74 -2.65 5.95 11.27
CA SER A 74 -1.97 5.11 12.28
C SER A 74 -2.79 3.90 12.73
N SER A 75 -4.00 3.73 12.21
CA SER A 75 -4.90 2.65 12.64
C SER A 75 -4.71 1.40 11.80
N ARG A 76 -4.10 0.38 12.38
CA ARG A 76 -3.89 -0.89 11.70
C ARG A 76 -4.94 -1.93 12.07
N LEU A 77 -5.20 -2.82 11.12
CA LEU A 77 -5.94 -4.06 11.33
C LEU A 77 -5.02 -5.24 11.07
N MET A 78 -5.15 -6.30 11.88
CA MET A 78 -4.43 -7.56 11.67
C MET A 78 -5.41 -8.62 11.17
N THR A 79 -5.19 -9.15 9.97
CA THR A 79 -6.13 -10.08 9.31
C THR A 79 -6.13 -11.48 9.89
N ASP A 80 -5.08 -11.84 10.59
CA ASP A 80 -4.87 -13.15 11.20
C ASP A 80 -5.20 -13.18 12.70
N GLN A 81 -5.80 -12.10 13.23
CA GLN A 81 -6.15 -11.98 14.64
C GLN A 81 -7.56 -11.43 14.80
N THR A 82 -8.15 -11.70 15.97
CA THR A 82 -9.49 -11.20 16.34
C THR A 82 -9.45 -9.83 17.01
N ALA A 83 -8.26 -9.26 17.18
CA ALA A 83 -8.10 -7.95 17.78
C ALA A 83 -8.75 -6.84 16.94
N ALA A 84 -9.36 -5.87 17.60
CA ALA A 84 -9.90 -4.68 16.95
C ALA A 84 -8.75 -3.84 16.34
N ALA A 85 -9.11 -2.97 15.39
CA ALA A 85 -8.16 -2.00 14.84
C ALA A 85 -7.56 -1.14 15.97
N ALA A 86 -6.26 -0.87 15.90
CA ALA A 86 -5.54 -0.16 16.95
C ALA A 86 -4.54 0.82 16.35
N ASN A 87 -4.40 1.97 17.02
CA ASN A 87 -3.42 2.97 16.64
C ASN A 87 -2.00 2.51 16.95
N GLN A 88 -1.09 2.83 16.05
CA GLN A 88 0.32 2.51 16.15
C GLN A 88 1.17 3.77 16.36
N SER A 89 2.42 3.59 16.77
CA SER A 89 3.41 4.67 16.87
C SER A 89 3.93 5.12 15.50
N TYR A 90 3.68 4.34 14.46
CA TYR A 90 4.01 4.68 13.07
C TYR A 90 2.72 4.91 12.28
N SER A 91 2.86 5.55 11.14
CA SER A 91 1.74 5.84 10.27
C SER A 91 2.08 5.61 8.81
N ILE A 92 1.03 5.45 8.01
CA ILE A 92 1.14 5.38 6.56
C ILE A 92 0.71 6.73 5.95
N THR A 93 1.37 7.13 4.88
CA THR A 93 0.90 8.21 4.01
C THR A 93 0.54 7.62 2.67
N MET A 94 -0.69 7.86 2.22
CA MET A 94 -1.16 7.46 0.90
C MET A 94 -0.72 8.51 -0.12
N ASN A 95 0.08 8.10 -1.10
CA ASN A 95 0.66 8.99 -2.10
C ASN A 95 -0.05 8.81 -3.45
N SER A 96 0.19 9.73 -4.38
CA SER A 96 -0.36 9.64 -5.74
C SER A 96 0.27 8.52 -6.60
N ASP A 97 1.34 7.92 -6.13
CA ASP A 97 2.09 6.87 -6.84
C ASP A 97 2.53 5.72 -5.94
N GLY A 98 1.97 5.62 -4.74
CA GLY A 98 2.31 4.59 -3.77
C GLY A 98 2.00 4.99 -2.33
N TYR A 99 2.89 4.66 -1.41
CA TYR A 99 2.70 4.97 0.01
C TYR A 99 4.05 5.11 0.73
N SER A 100 4.01 5.69 1.93
CA SER A 100 5.18 5.87 2.78
C SER A 100 4.90 5.44 4.21
N TRP A 101 5.90 4.84 4.86
CA TRP A 101 5.89 4.59 6.29
C TRP A 101 6.64 5.70 7.01
N SER A 102 6.11 6.19 8.13
CA SER A 102 6.68 7.32 8.86
C SER A 102 7.92 6.96 9.69
N GLY A 103 8.17 5.69 9.94
CA GLY A 103 9.30 5.28 10.77
C GLY A 103 9.43 3.79 10.92
N ALA A 104 10.44 3.37 11.68
CA ALA A 104 10.77 1.99 11.90
C ALA A 104 9.76 1.27 12.79
N ASP A 105 9.33 0.12 12.34
CA ASP A 105 8.62 -0.86 13.14
C ASP A 105 8.85 -2.26 12.56
N ASN A 106 8.82 -3.28 13.42
CA ASN A 106 9.03 -4.67 13.01
C ASN A 106 8.02 -5.15 11.98
N ASP A 107 6.83 -4.58 11.97
CA ASP A 107 5.76 -5.00 11.07
C ASP A 107 5.86 -4.38 9.68
N VAL A 108 6.56 -3.27 9.51
CA VAL A 108 6.55 -2.51 8.26
C VAL A 108 7.92 -2.17 7.69
N THR A 109 8.94 -1.89 8.50
CA THR A 109 10.27 -1.56 7.96
C THR A 109 11.40 -1.70 8.98
N ILE A 110 11.89 -2.90 9.18
CA ILE A 110 13.09 -3.16 10.01
C ILE A 110 14.24 -3.66 9.13
N ALA A 111 15.43 -3.12 9.30
CA ALA A 111 16.60 -3.54 8.54
C ALA A 111 16.88 -5.04 8.74
N GLY A 112 17.27 -5.69 7.66
CA GLY A 112 17.51 -7.15 7.65
C GLY A 112 16.27 -7.99 7.39
N SER A 113 15.11 -7.38 7.15
CA SER A 113 13.87 -8.05 6.78
C SER A 113 13.34 -7.56 5.45
N THR A 114 12.63 -8.43 4.75
CA THR A 114 11.91 -8.11 3.52
C THR A 114 10.42 -8.13 3.77
N TYR A 115 9.69 -7.37 2.98
CA TYR A 115 8.25 -7.19 3.08
C TYR A 115 7.60 -7.33 1.70
N ALA A 116 6.36 -7.78 1.70
CA ALA A 116 5.50 -7.82 0.53
C ALA A 116 4.18 -7.16 0.83
#